data_e0b7944530303cbcbfb51e71cfd7354f
#
_entry.id   e0b7944530303cbcbfb51e71cfd7354f
#
_cell.length_a   1.000
_cell.length_b   1.000
_cell.length_c   1.000
_cell.angle_alpha   90.00
_cell.angle_beta   90.00
_cell.angle_gamma   90.00
#
_symmetry.space_group_name_H-M   'P 1'
#
loop_
_entity.id
_entity.type
_entity.pdbx_description
1 polymer ?
#
loop_
_entity_poly.entity_id
_entity_poly.type
_entity_poly.pdbx_seq_one_letter_code
_entity_poly.pdbx_strand_id
1 'polypeptide(L)'
;MVSLANCEIGKRAIYSMPSVFRAICMNGCIWDQTAGTKIRVVHMGDIDLTDLAVKLRDNIEKQIPLIPQGIERLLGIRAKGTDGVAMKNLIGATAQFEKIDKRGATAILESWVKHESKIAPAERSLFDVVNSVTRAGQFLDNQSWVRYDELGGRLANYSDKKWESLKRRAADLEEADFKKIYSGQPVLSA
;
A
#
# COMPACT_ATOMS: atom_id res chain seq x y z
N MET A 1 -4.88 14.12 -1.40
CA MET A 1 -6.19 13.73 -1.98
C MET A 1 -6.97 12.96 -0.94
N VAL A 2 -8.28 13.09 -0.90
CA VAL A 2 -9.16 12.31 -0.03
C VAL A 2 -9.81 11.24 -0.89
N SER A 3 -9.72 9.99 -0.48
CA SER A 3 -10.39 8.88 -1.15
C SER A 3 -11.77 8.67 -0.53
N LEU A 4 -12.77 8.57 -1.39
CA LEU A 4 -14.14 8.21 -1.03
C LEU A 4 -14.45 6.83 -1.60
N ALA A 5 -14.90 5.92 -0.77
CA ALA A 5 -15.43 4.64 -1.20
C ALA A 5 -16.89 4.53 -0.79
N ASN A 6 -17.74 4.21 -1.75
CA ASN A 6 -19.17 4.00 -1.55
C ASN A 6 -19.56 2.55 -1.89
N CYS A 7 -20.60 2.05 -1.29
CA CYS A 7 -21.20 0.77 -1.62
C CYS A 7 -22.67 0.94 -2.03
N GLU A 8 -22.92 0.93 -3.32
CA GLU A 8 -24.27 1.09 -3.89
C GLU A 8 -25.22 -0.07 -3.56
N ILE A 9 -24.70 -1.24 -3.21
CA ILE A 9 -25.49 -2.46 -2.94
C ILE A 9 -25.68 -2.77 -1.44
N GLY A 10 -25.50 -1.77 -0.57
CA GLY A 10 -25.80 -1.89 0.87
C GLY A 10 -24.90 -2.82 1.69
N LYS A 11 -23.86 -3.41 1.10
CA LYS A 11 -22.96 -4.36 1.81
C LYS A 11 -21.75 -3.71 2.45
N ARG A 12 -21.51 -2.42 2.28
CA ARG A 12 -20.34 -1.68 2.81
C ARG A 12 -20.74 -0.32 3.36
N ALA A 13 -19.89 0.19 4.23
CA ALA A 13 -19.98 1.55 4.71
C ALA A 13 -19.37 2.53 3.71
N ILE A 14 -19.80 3.79 3.75
CA ILE A 14 -19.11 4.90 3.10
C ILE A 14 -17.83 5.19 3.90
N TYR A 15 -16.70 5.27 3.20
CA TYR A 15 -15.41 5.61 3.80
C TYR A 15 -14.86 6.89 3.20
N SER A 16 -14.32 7.75 4.04
CA SER A 16 -13.48 8.87 3.66
C SER A 16 -12.12 8.72 4.33
N MET A 17 -11.07 8.67 3.54
CA MET A 17 -9.71 8.43 4.02
C MET A 17 -8.72 9.33 3.31
N PRO A 18 -7.68 9.85 4.01
CA PRO A 18 -6.59 10.54 3.35
C PRO A 18 -5.80 9.55 2.50
N SER A 19 -5.53 9.93 1.28
CA SER A 19 -4.70 9.13 0.39
C SER A 19 -3.79 10.01 -0.45
N VAL A 20 -2.62 9.48 -0.78
CA VAL A 20 -1.69 10.12 -1.70
C VAL A 20 -1.62 9.29 -2.96
N PHE A 21 -1.78 9.92 -4.10
CA PHE A 21 -1.70 9.28 -5.41
C PHE A 21 -0.45 9.76 -6.14
N ARG A 22 0.26 8.83 -6.74
CA ARG A 22 1.26 9.18 -7.74
C ARG A 22 0.54 9.46 -9.06
N ALA A 23 0.70 10.67 -9.60
CA ALA A 23 0.01 11.11 -10.83
C ALA A 23 0.24 10.19 -12.04
N ILE A 24 1.36 9.46 -12.07
CA ILE A 24 1.73 8.59 -13.20
C ILE A 24 1.08 7.21 -13.14
N CYS A 25 0.70 6.72 -11.95
CA CYS A 25 0.24 5.33 -11.79
C CYS A 25 -1.09 5.18 -11.06
N MET A 26 -1.78 6.24 -10.72
CA MET A 26 -3.08 6.23 -10.00
C MET A 26 -3.14 5.32 -8.77
N ASN A 27 -1.99 4.96 -8.20
CA ASN A 27 -1.91 4.18 -6.98
C ASN A 27 -2.14 5.08 -5.78
N GLY A 28 -3.00 4.67 -4.88
CA GLY A 28 -3.26 5.33 -3.61
C GLY A 28 -2.53 4.63 -2.47
N CYS A 29 -1.98 5.40 -1.54
CA CYS A 29 -1.59 4.91 -0.22
C CYS A 29 -2.50 5.55 0.80
N ILE A 30 -3.11 4.75 1.66
CA ILE A 30 -3.91 5.25 2.77
C ILE A 30 -2.94 5.58 3.91
N TRP A 31 -2.77 6.88 4.16
CA TRP A 31 -1.92 7.36 5.24
C TRP A 31 -2.67 7.24 6.57
N ASP A 32 -1.99 6.66 7.54
CA ASP A 32 -2.31 6.73 8.94
C ASP A 32 -3.76 6.47 9.35
N GLN A 33 -4.02 5.26 9.79
CA GLN A 33 -5.27 4.89 10.46
C GLN A 33 -5.40 5.50 11.85
N THR A 34 -4.32 6.01 12.43
CA THR A 34 -4.27 6.51 13.81
C THR A 34 -4.74 7.95 13.94
N ALA A 35 -4.77 8.72 12.86
CA ALA A 35 -5.13 10.14 12.89
C ALA A 35 -6.63 10.43 13.02
N GLY A 36 -7.47 9.44 13.27
CA GLY A 36 -8.91 9.64 13.52
C GLY A 36 -9.72 10.20 12.35
N THR A 37 -9.13 10.20 11.15
CA THR A 37 -9.70 10.84 9.96
C THR A 37 -10.56 9.90 9.10
N LYS A 38 -10.72 8.64 9.52
CA LYS A 38 -11.57 7.69 8.80
C LYS A 38 -13.02 7.91 9.19
N ILE A 39 -13.83 8.44 8.28
CA ILE A 39 -15.28 8.45 8.42
C ILE A 39 -15.80 7.11 7.91
N ARG A 40 -16.61 6.46 8.73
CA ARG A 40 -17.37 5.26 8.36
C ARG A 40 -18.84 5.51 8.61
N VAL A 41 -19.62 5.55 7.55
CA VAL A 41 -21.09 5.61 7.64
C VAL A 41 -21.65 4.27 7.16
N VAL A 42 -22.32 3.57 8.06
CA VAL A 42 -22.98 2.29 7.73
C VAL A 42 -24.28 2.60 7.04
N HIS A 43 -24.48 2.02 5.88
CA HIS A 43 -25.73 2.13 5.10
C HIS A 43 -26.83 1.27 5.77
N MET A 44 -27.49 1.81 6.78
CA MET A 44 -28.65 1.18 7.41
C MET A 44 -29.75 2.23 7.55
N GLY A 45 -30.76 2.16 6.69
CA GLY A 45 -31.89 3.11 6.66
C GLY A 45 -31.59 4.39 5.86
N ASP A 46 -32.43 5.41 6.09
CA ASP A 46 -32.26 6.70 5.42
C ASP A 46 -31.02 7.43 5.93
N ILE A 47 -30.15 7.83 5.01
CA ILE A 47 -28.97 8.62 5.32
C ILE A 47 -29.34 10.09 5.20
N ASP A 48 -29.11 10.86 6.25
CA ASP A 48 -29.13 12.32 6.15
C ASP A 48 -27.93 12.79 5.32
N LEU A 49 -28.19 13.10 4.06
CA LEU A 49 -27.17 13.56 3.12
C LEU A 49 -26.55 14.88 3.54
N THR A 50 -27.28 15.74 4.27
CA THR A 50 -26.77 17.00 4.77
C THR A 50 -25.73 16.78 5.87
N ASP A 51 -26.05 15.92 6.86
CA ASP A 51 -25.13 15.55 7.93
C ASP A 51 -23.88 14.83 7.37
N LEU A 52 -24.09 13.94 6.39
CA LEU A 52 -22.98 13.29 5.70
C LEU A 52 -22.06 14.29 4.97
N ALA A 53 -22.65 15.25 4.26
CA ALA A 53 -21.87 16.28 3.55
C ALA A 53 -21.06 17.14 4.51
N VAL A 54 -21.63 17.54 5.65
CA VAL A 54 -20.91 18.27 6.69
C VAL A 54 -19.75 17.46 7.25
N LYS A 55 -19.98 16.20 7.62
CA LYS A 55 -18.92 15.31 8.12
C LYS A 55 -17.79 15.09 7.12
N LEU A 56 -18.13 14.95 5.83
CA LEU A 56 -17.13 14.82 4.77
C LEU A 56 -16.31 16.10 4.59
N ARG A 57 -16.97 17.25 4.57
CA ARG A 57 -16.29 18.56 4.50
C ARG A 57 -15.33 18.72 5.66
N ASP A 58 -15.79 18.56 6.89
CA ASP A 58 -14.98 18.73 8.10
C ASP A 58 -13.79 17.76 8.14
N ASN A 59 -13.98 16.54 7.62
CA ASN A 59 -12.90 15.58 7.48
C ASN A 59 -11.86 16.02 6.44
N ILE A 60 -12.29 16.54 5.29
CA ILE A 60 -11.40 17.08 4.25
C ILE A 60 -10.59 18.24 4.80
N GLU A 61 -11.25 19.19 5.46
CA GLU A 61 -10.59 20.35 6.07
C GLU A 61 -9.52 19.96 7.09
N LYS A 62 -9.76 18.93 7.90
CA LYS A 62 -8.77 18.37 8.83
C LYS A 62 -7.59 17.68 8.15
N GLN A 63 -7.78 17.18 6.93
CA GLN A 63 -6.75 16.44 6.20
C GLN A 63 -5.83 17.34 5.37
N ILE A 64 -6.31 18.50 4.91
CA ILE A 64 -5.51 19.43 4.11
C ILE A 64 -4.18 19.80 4.78
N PRO A 65 -4.14 20.16 6.08
CA PRO A 65 -2.89 20.48 6.77
C PRO A 65 -1.89 19.32 6.85
N LEU A 66 -2.34 18.07 6.66
CA LEU A 66 -1.49 16.89 6.74
C LEU A 66 -0.79 16.56 5.41
N ILE A 67 -1.19 17.20 4.31
CA ILE A 67 -0.61 16.97 2.98
C ILE A 67 0.90 17.18 2.94
N PRO A 68 1.47 18.28 3.48
CA PRO A 68 2.92 18.47 3.48
C PRO A 68 3.67 17.33 4.17
N GLN A 69 3.19 16.87 5.33
CA GLN A 69 3.78 15.73 6.04
C GLN A 69 3.73 14.45 5.22
N GLY A 70 2.64 14.24 4.47
CA GLY A 70 2.52 13.12 3.53
C GLY A 70 3.58 13.17 2.43
N ILE A 71 3.87 14.35 1.88
CA ILE A 71 4.91 14.55 0.88
C ILE A 71 6.31 14.28 1.47
N GLU A 72 6.60 14.80 2.64
CA GLU A 72 7.87 14.57 3.34
C GLU A 72 8.09 13.07 3.60
N ARG A 73 7.06 12.34 4.01
CA ARG A 73 7.13 10.87 4.18
C ARG A 73 7.44 10.16 2.87
N LEU A 74 6.80 10.57 1.76
CA LEU A 74 7.10 10.01 0.43
C LEU A 74 8.56 10.23 0.03
N LEU A 75 9.08 11.42 0.27
CA LEU A 75 10.50 11.71 0.03
C LEU A 75 11.39 10.85 0.93
N GLY A 76 11.02 10.70 2.20
CA GLY A 76 11.73 9.87 3.17
C GLY A 76 11.79 8.39 2.75
N ILE A 77 10.70 7.80 2.27
CA ILE A 77 10.73 6.39 1.82
C ILE A 77 11.47 6.20 0.49
N ARG A 78 11.55 7.22 -0.35
CA ARG A 78 12.41 7.21 -1.54
C ARG A 78 13.89 7.24 -1.19
N ALA A 79 14.26 7.90 -0.11
CA ALA A 79 15.64 7.92 0.38
C ALA A 79 16.05 6.57 1.05
N LYS A 80 15.11 5.69 1.36
CA LYS A 80 15.38 4.37 1.95
C LYS A 80 15.71 3.36 0.85
N GLY A 81 16.96 3.31 0.43
CA GLY A 81 17.45 2.40 -0.59
C GLY A 81 17.34 0.93 -0.22
N THR A 82 17.37 0.07 -1.23
CA THR A 82 17.33 -1.39 -1.06
C THR A 82 18.72 -1.99 -0.78
N ASP A 83 19.79 -1.21 -0.92
CA ASP A 83 21.19 -1.62 -0.74
C ASP A 83 21.56 -2.87 -1.54
N GLY A 84 21.02 -2.98 -2.75
CA GLY A 84 21.27 -4.10 -3.65
C GLY A 84 20.47 -5.37 -3.34
N VAL A 85 19.65 -5.39 -2.31
CA VAL A 85 18.77 -6.54 -2.02
C VAL A 85 17.75 -6.70 -3.16
N ALA A 86 17.60 -7.92 -3.67
CA ALA A 86 16.70 -8.21 -4.77
C ALA A 86 15.23 -7.94 -4.39
N MET A 87 14.47 -7.31 -5.29
CA MET A 87 13.07 -6.97 -5.03
C MET A 87 12.19 -8.20 -4.77
N LYS A 88 12.47 -9.34 -5.43
CA LYS A 88 11.81 -10.63 -5.13
C LYS A 88 11.94 -10.98 -3.65
N ASN A 89 13.14 -10.82 -3.10
CA ASN A 89 13.44 -11.11 -1.70
C ASN A 89 12.75 -10.10 -0.77
N LEU A 90 12.80 -8.80 -1.10
CA LEU A 90 12.14 -7.75 -0.32
C LEU A 90 10.62 -7.93 -0.26
N ILE A 91 10.00 -8.25 -1.40
CA ILE A 91 8.57 -8.54 -1.47
C ILE A 91 8.25 -9.81 -0.67
N GLY A 92 9.09 -10.84 -0.77
CA GLY A 92 8.94 -12.08 0.00
C GLY A 92 9.04 -11.85 1.51
N ALA A 93 10.04 -11.10 1.95
CA ALA A 93 10.17 -10.72 3.35
C ALA A 93 8.99 -9.87 3.83
N THR A 94 8.53 -8.91 3.00
CA THR A 94 7.34 -8.11 3.30
C THR A 94 6.11 -9.00 3.47
N ALA A 95 5.93 -9.99 2.61
CA ALA A 95 4.80 -10.93 2.70
C ALA A 95 4.82 -11.72 4.02
N GLN A 96 6.00 -12.16 4.48
CA GLN A 96 6.14 -12.82 5.77
C GLN A 96 5.87 -11.87 6.95
N PHE A 97 6.42 -10.66 6.93
CA PHE A 97 6.25 -9.67 8.00
C PHE A 97 4.80 -9.21 8.17
N GLU A 98 4.13 -8.97 7.08
CA GLU A 98 2.75 -8.44 7.06
C GLU A 98 1.69 -9.54 6.92
N LYS A 99 2.11 -10.82 6.98
CA LYS A 99 1.24 -12.00 6.90
C LYS A 99 0.34 -11.99 5.65
N ILE A 100 0.96 -11.69 4.51
CA ILE A 100 0.30 -11.74 3.21
C ILE A 100 0.30 -13.19 2.74
N ASP A 101 -0.81 -13.66 2.20
CA ASP A 101 -0.91 -15.01 1.65
C ASP A 101 -0.11 -15.16 0.34
N LYS A 102 0.05 -16.38 -0.12
CA LYS A 102 0.83 -16.69 -1.33
C LYS A 102 0.29 -15.99 -2.58
N ARG A 103 -1.04 -15.92 -2.72
CA ARG A 103 -1.70 -15.27 -3.85
C ARG A 103 -1.37 -13.78 -3.87
N GLY A 104 -1.47 -13.15 -2.72
CA GLY A 104 -1.14 -11.73 -2.57
C GLY A 104 0.33 -11.43 -2.79
N ALA A 105 1.23 -12.25 -2.24
CA ALA A 105 2.67 -12.11 -2.46
C ALA A 105 3.04 -12.23 -3.94
N THR A 106 2.43 -13.20 -4.65
CA THR A 106 2.62 -13.38 -6.09
C THR A 106 2.11 -12.17 -6.87
N ALA A 107 0.91 -11.68 -6.56
CA ALA A 107 0.35 -10.49 -7.22
C ALA A 107 1.23 -9.23 -7.03
N ILE A 108 1.86 -9.07 -5.85
CA ILE A 108 2.79 -7.97 -5.60
C ILE A 108 4.05 -8.13 -6.47
N LEU A 109 4.60 -9.34 -6.55
CA LEU A 109 5.79 -9.61 -7.38
C LEU A 109 5.50 -9.40 -8.87
N GLU A 110 4.36 -9.89 -9.36
CA GLU A 110 3.91 -9.67 -10.74
C GLU A 110 3.72 -8.18 -11.04
N SER A 111 3.13 -7.45 -10.10
CA SER A 111 2.99 -5.98 -10.21
C SER A 111 4.36 -5.30 -10.34
N TRP A 112 5.34 -5.70 -9.53
CA TRP A 112 6.72 -5.22 -9.63
C TRP A 112 7.32 -5.53 -11.01
N VAL A 113 7.30 -6.78 -11.43
CA VAL A 113 7.89 -7.22 -12.70
C VAL A 113 7.30 -6.46 -13.88
N LYS A 114 5.99 -6.31 -13.90
CA LYS A 114 5.27 -5.65 -14.99
C LYS A 114 5.52 -4.15 -15.10
N HIS A 115 5.70 -3.47 -13.98
CA HIS A 115 5.64 -2.00 -13.96
C HIS A 115 6.93 -1.31 -13.53
N GLU A 116 7.74 -1.95 -12.67
CA GLU A 116 8.85 -1.30 -11.99
C GLU A 116 10.21 -2.01 -12.23
N SER A 117 10.22 -3.14 -12.93
CA SER A 117 11.44 -3.95 -13.14
C SER A 117 12.56 -3.21 -13.87
N LYS A 118 12.21 -2.17 -14.63
CA LYS A 118 13.17 -1.33 -15.38
C LYS A 118 13.94 -0.34 -14.49
N ILE A 119 13.55 -0.18 -13.22
CA ILE A 119 14.27 0.69 -12.29
C ILE A 119 15.63 0.06 -12.00
N ALA A 120 16.69 0.85 -12.18
CA ALA A 120 18.05 0.38 -11.90
C ALA A 120 18.20 -0.04 -10.42
N PRO A 121 18.95 -1.13 -10.12
CA PRO A 121 19.08 -1.62 -8.74
C PRO A 121 19.49 -0.57 -7.72
N ALA A 122 20.37 0.37 -8.10
CA ALA A 122 20.83 1.45 -7.23
C ALA A 122 19.76 2.52 -6.93
N GLU A 123 18.69 2.59 -7.73
CA GLU A 123 17.60 3.56 -7.57
C GLU A 123 16.40 2.99 -6.82
N ARG A 124 16.43 1.68 -6.55
CA ARG A 124 15.31 0.99 -5.86
C ARG A 124 15.27 1.35 -4.39
N SER A 125 14.07 1.52 -3.89
CA SER A 125 13.81 2.01 -2.54
C SER A 125 12.59 1.35 -1.90
N LEU A 126 12.33 1.65 -0.64
CA LEU A 126 11.09 1.28 0.03
C LEU A 126 9.86 1.78 -0.73
N PHE A 127 9.97 2.94 -1.43
CA PHE A 127 8.88 3.46 -2.23
C PHE A 127 8.41 2.46 -3.30
N ASP A 128 9.34 1.73 -3.92
CA ASP A 128 9.01 0.79 -4.98
C ASP A 128 8.31 -0.46 -4.44
N VAL A 129 8.66 -0.88 -3.21
CA VAL A 129 7.93 -1.95 -2.50
C VAL A 129 6.50 -1.48 -2.20
N VAL A 130 6.33 -0.28 -1.65
CA VAL A 130 5.02 0.32 -1.37
C VAL A 130 4.17 0.42 -2.64
N ASN A 131 4.76 0.90 -3.73
CA ASN A 131 4.10 1.06 -5.01
C ASN A 131 3.63 -0.28 -5.60
N SER A 132 4.48 -1.31 -5.50
CA SER A 132 4.12 -2.67 -5.95
C SER A 132 2.97 -3.26 -5.15
N VAL A 133 2.96 -3.05 -3.83
CA VAL A 133 1.91 -3.51 -2.92
C VAL A 133 0.58 -2.84 -3.25
N THR A 134 0.53 -1.51 -3.31
CA THR A 134 -0.72 -0.78 -3.55
C THR A 134 -1.28 -1.05 -4.94
N ARG A 135 -0.41 -1.19 -5.94
CA ARG A 135 -0.83 -1.54 -7.29
C ARG A 135 -1.38 -2.95 -7.39
N ALA A 136 -0.77 -3.93 -6.70
CA ALA A 136 -1.28 -5.30 -6.68
C ALA A 136 -2.72 -5.38 -6.16
N GLY A 137 -3.07 -4.55 -5.17
CA GLY A 137 -4.44 -4.46 -4.65
C GLY A 137 -5.47 -4.10 -5.72
N GLN A 138 -5.09 -3.32 -6.74
CA GLN A 138 -6.00 -2.91 -7.82
C GLN A 138 -6.34 -4.05 -8.79
N PHE A 139 -5.49 -5.08 -8.88
CA PHE A 139 -5.68 -6.23 -9.76
C PHE A 139 -6.29 -7.45 -9.06
N LEU A 140 -6.40 -7.40 -7.74
CA LEU A 140 -7.08 -8.41 -6.96
C LEU A 140 -8.61 -8.19 -7.02
N ASP A 141 -9.31 -8.34 -5.95
CA ASP A 141 -10.74 -8.04 -5.89
C ASP A 141 -11.01 -6.69 -5.21
N ASN A 142 -12.24 -6.19 -5.38
CA ASN A 142 -12.66 -4.91 -4.78
C ASN A 142 -12.58 -4.87 -3.24
N GLN A 143 -12.39 -6.00 -2.56
CA GLN A 143 -12.20 -6.03 -1.11
C GLN A 143 -10.72 -5.91 -0.74
N SER A 144 -9.85 -6.37 -1.62
CA SER A 144 -8.41 -6.41 -1.39
C SER A 144 -7.76 -5.04 -1.57
N TRP A 145 -8.23 -4.20 -2.52
CA TRP A 145 -7.55 -2.94 -2.82
C TRP A 145 -7.40 -2.03 -1.59
N VAL A 146 -8.46 -1.87 -0.76
CA VAL A 146 -8.40 -1.06 0.48
C VAL A 146 -7.37 -1.64 1.45
N ARG A 147 -7.35 -2.98 1.62
CA ARG A 147 -6.39 -3.66 2.48
C ARG A 147 -4.95 -3.43 2.01
N TYR A 148 -4.71 -3.44 0.70
CA TYR A 148 -3.37 -3.25 0.13
C TYR A 148 -2.94 -1.78 0.17
N ASP A 149 -3.87 -0.84 0.02
CA ASP A 149 -3.58 0.59 0.22
C ASP A 149 -3.27 0.89 1.69
N GLU A 150 -4.00 0.30 2.64
CA GLU A 150 -3.69 0.37 4.06
C GLU A 150 -2.32 -0.26 4.38
N LEU A 151 -2.00 -1.39 3.75
CA LEU A 151 -0.70 -2.03 3.86
C LEU A 151 0.42 -1.13 3.32
N GLY A 152 0.22 -0.52 2.15
CA GLY A 152 1.15 0.47 1.59
C GLY A 152 1.40 1.62 2.55
N GLY A 153 0.36 2.14 3.18
CA GLY A 153 0.47 3.17 4.22
C GLY A 153 1.29 2.72 5.44
N ARG A 154 1.09 1.47 5.91
CA ARG A 154 1.89 0.92 7.01
C ARG A 154 3.37 0.77 6.63
N LEU A 155 3.66 0.29 5.43
CA LEU A 155 5.03 0.18 4.92
C LEU A 155 5.70 1.54 4.80
N ALA A 156 4.98 2.55 4.31
CA ALA A 156 5.48 3.92 4.21
C ALA A 156 5.83 4.53 5.57
N ASN A 157 5.24 4.03 6.66
CA ASN A 157 5.53 4.44 8.03
C ASN A 157 6.62 3.58 8.71
N TYR A 158 7.31 2.70 7.99
CA TYR A 158 8.40 1.92 8.58
C TYR A 158 9.52 2.85 9.05
N SER A 159 9.91 2.70 10.31
CA SER A 159 11.12 3.31 10.83
C SER A 159 12.35 2.73 10.11
N ASP A 160 13.48 3.44 10.16
CA ASP A 160 14.74 2.96 9.58
C ASP A 160 15.12 1.61 10.17
N LYS A 161 14.98 1.45 11.49
CA LYS A 161 15.24 0.16 12.17
C LYS A 161 14.38 -0.98 11.62
N LYS A 162 13.10 -0.73 11.34
CA LYS A 162 12.19 -1.74 10.79
C LYS A 162 12.53 -2.05 9.34
N TRP A 163 12.90 -1.04 8.56
CA TRP A 163 13.35 -1.20 7.18
C TRP A 163 14.65 -2.03 7.11
N GLU A 164 15.65 -1.70 7.94
CA GLU A 164 16.90 -2.46 8.00
C GLU A 164 16.67 -3.93 8.43
N SER A 165 15.75 -4.16 9.37
CA SER A 165 15.36 -5.52 9.75
C SER A 165 14.73 -6.29 8.60
N LEU A 166 13.88 -5.63 7.79
CA LEU A 166 13.27 -6.24 6.61
C LEU A 166 14.32 -6.58 5.55
N LYS A 167 15.26 -5.67 5.28
CA LYS A 167 16.36 -5.92 4.30
C LYS A 167 17.22 -7.12 4.72
N ARG A 168 17.59 -7.19 6.00
CA ARG A 168 18.34 -8.34 6.52
C ARG A 168 17.57 -9.64 6.32
N ARG A 169 16.28 -9.66 6.71
CA ARG A 169 15.43 -10.83 6.49
C ARG A 169 15.32 -11.20 5.02
N ALA A 170 15.25 -10.22 4.15
CA ALA A 170 15.19 -10.43 2.70
C ALA A 170 16.49 -11.01 2.15
N ALA A 171 17.63 -10.57 2.65
CA ALA A 171 18.94 -11.10 2.27
C ALA A 171 19.12 -12.58 2.66
N ASP A 172 18.50 -13.01 3.77
CA ASP A 172 18.55 -14.38 4.27
C ASP A 172 17.59 -15.35 3.56
N LEU A 173 16.71 -14.88 2.64
CA LEU A 173 15.77 -15.74 1.93
C LEU A 173 16.46 -16.56 0.84
N GLU A 174 16.27 -17.87 0.89
CA GLU A 174 16.77 -18.84 -0.09
C GLU A 174 15.70 -19.25 -1.09
N GLU A 175 16.09 -19.88 -2.19
CA GLU A 175 15.15 -20.37 -3.23
C GLU A 175 14.08 -21.32 -2.68
N ALA A 176 14.42 -22.10 -1.66
CA ALA A 176 13.46 -23.01 -1.00
C ALA A 176 12.32 -22.28 -0.28
N ASP A 177 12.57 -21.03 0.20
CA ASP A 177 11.56 -20.24 0.87
C ASP A 177 10.54 -19.66 -0.11
N PHE A 178 10.96 -19.34 -1.34
CA PHE A 178 10.06 -18.78 -2.34
C PHE A 178 8.90 -19.72 -2.71
N LYS A 179 9.11 -21.05 -2.66
CA LYS A 179 8.03 -22.03 -2.84
C LYS A 179 6.96 -21.96 -1.73
N LYS A 180 7.34 -21.47 -0.55
CA LYS A 180 6.42 -21.26 0.58
C LYS A 180 5.72 -19.89 0.51
N ILE A 181 6.38 -18.89 -0.07
CA ILE A 181 5.93 -17.50 -0.12
C ILE A 181 5.06 -17.23 -1.33
N TYR A 182 5.43 -17.76 -2.51
CA TYR A 182 4.75 -17.47 -3.76
C TYR A 182 3.91 -18.64 -4.26
N SER A 183 2.87 -18.36 -5.04
CA SER A 183 2.06 -19.34 -5.74
C SER A 183 2.63 -19.60 -7.14
N GLY A 184 3.09 -20.81 -7.41
CA GLY A 184 3.74 -21.14 -8.69
C GLY A 184 5.19 -20.66 -8.78
N GLN A 185 5.83 -20.88 -9.94
CA GLN A 185 7.11 -20.24 -10.25
C GLN A 185 6.80 -18.82 -10.76
N PRO A 186 7.21 -17.75 -10.05
CA PRO A 186 7.07 -16.41 -10.59
C PRO A 186 7.88 -16.33 -11.88
N VAL A 187 7.21 -16.01 -12.99
CA VAL A 187 7.89 -15.80 -14.28
C VAL A 187 8.74 -14.55 -14.15
N LEU A 188 9.98 -14.74 -13.77
CA LEU A 188 11.01 -13.73 -13.87
C LEU A 188 11.48 -13.74 -15.32
N SER A 189 10.77 -13.06 -16.22
CA SER A 189 11.39 -12.67 -17.50
C SER A 189 12.53 -11.72 -17.17
N ALA A 190 13.73 -12.14 -17.56
CA ALA A 190 14.99 -11.43 -17.41
C ALA A 190 14.95 -10.04 -18.04
#